data_d5c6283ebf3c0605726281debfd46905
#
_entry.id   d5c6283ebf3c0605726281debfd46905
#
_cell.length_a   1.000
_cell.length_b   1.000
_cell.length_c   1.000
_cell.angle_alpha   90.00
_cell.angle_beta   90.00
_cell.angle_gamma   90.00
#
_symmetry.space_group_name_H-M   'P 1'
#
loop_
_entity.id
_entity.type
_entity.pdbx_description
1 polymer ?
#
loop_
_entity_poly.entity_id
_entity_poly.type
_entity_poly.pdbx_seq_one_letter_code
_entity_poly.pdbx_strand_id
1 'polypeptide(L)'
;IVLVCLRNPTPHESARMQRRLRRFLTELCPDNLSPASPVLSSDRRGLFLGVFNPADSAATRDCSAYVGWLANAQHAWSAVGSAAPVGSYAIFRSNAAFVELLADYAASRTIWIGQDDEVFVASTSQRAIPHFLGSHQPNPLAQAWMLSCGTLGPSQGWDRRARALAPAGTARFDRARWQLSIREPGVDFKIDPAPDDVHARRLDAALESVIGNLQLDLSQWVLPLSGGFDS
;
A
#
# COMPACT_ATOMS: atom_id res chain seq x y z
N ILE A 1 3.65 -0.20 -6.02
CA ILE A 1 4.77 0.41 -5.26
C ILE A 1 5.58 -0.70 -4.61
N VAL A 2 6.90 -0.57 -4.64
CA VAL A 2 7.85 -1.40 -3.89
C VAL A 2 8.84 -0.47 -3.19
N LEU A 3 9.01 -0.66 -1.88
CA LEU A 3 9.99 0.04 -1.08
C LEU A 3 10.89 -1.01 -0.40
N VAL A 4 12.20 -0.86 -0.55
CA VAL A 4 13.19 -1.76 0.04
C VAL A 4 14.18 -0.93 0.86
N CYS A 5 14.49 -1.36 2.07
CA CYS A 5 15.54 -0.80 2.90
C CYS A 5 16.60 -1.87 3.15
N LEU A 6 17.86 -1.55 2.91
CA LEU A 6 19.00 -2.39 3.25
C LEU A 6 19.66 -1.89 4.54
N ARG A 7 20.12 -2.81 5.36
CA ARG A 7 20.86 -2.51 6.57
C ARG A 7 22.35 -2.24 6.22
N ASN A 8 22.77 -0.99 6.41
CA ASN A 8 24.18 -0.56 6.19
C ASN A 8 24.80 -1.02 4.84
N PRO A 9 24.15 -0.78 3.69
CA PRO A 9 24.64 -1.31 2.43
C PRO A 9 25.92 -0.64 1.98
N THR A 10 26.80 -1.41 1.37
CA THR A 10 27.93 -0.90 0.59
C THR A 10 27.43 -0.24 -0.72
N PRO A 11 28.25 0.60 -1.38
CA PRO A 11 27.90 1.14 -2.70
C PRO A 11 27.59 0.06 -3.74
N HIS A 12 28.29 -1.07 -3.69
CA HIS A 12 28.07 -2.19 -4.61
C HIS A 12 26.69 -2.86 -4.39
N GLU A 13 26.31 -3.10 -3.12
CA GLU A 13 25.00 -3.64 -2.77
C GLU A 13 23.88 -2.69 -3.14
N SER A 14 24.07 -1.39 -2.94
CA SER A 14 23.12 -0.36 -3.37
C SER A 14 22.89 -0.40 -4.89
N ALA A 15 23.96 -0.45 -5.68
CA ALA A 15 23.87 -0.53 -7.13
C ALA A 15 23.22 -1.85 -7.59
N ARG A 16 23.52 -2.97 -6.91
CA ARG A 16 22.88 -4.26 -7.16
C ARG A 16 21.37 -4.21 -6.85
N MET A 17 20.98 -3.58 -5.73
CA MET A 17 19.57 -3.45 -5.33
C MET A 17 18.80 -2.60 -6.33
N GLN A 18 19.33 -1.49 -6.81
CA GLN A 18 18.69 -0.66 -7.84
C GLN A 18 18.43 -1.45 -9.12
N ARG A 19 19.40 -2.24 -9.60
CA ARG A 19 19.21 -3.10 -10.78
C ARG A 19 18.13 -4.16 -10.54
N ARG A 20 18.14 -4.79 -9.35
CA ARG A 20 17.17 -5.80 -8.96
C ARG A 20 15.76 -5.22 -8.89
N LEU A 21 15.61 -4.03 -8.30
CA LEU A 21 14.32 -3.34 -8.20
C LEU A 21 13.79 -3.00 -9.60
N ARG A 22 14.63 -2.43 -10.48
CA ARG A 22 14.23 -2.14 -11.87
C ARG A 22 13.75 -3.38 -12.60
N ARG A 23 14.50 -4.47 -12.52
CA ARG A 23 14.13 -5.75 -13.14
C ARG A 23 12.80 -6.27 -12.61
N PHE A 24 12.61 -6.27 -11.29
CA PHE A 24 11.37 -6.72 -10.66
C PHE A 24 10.16 -5.91 -11.14
N LEU A 25 10.28 -4.59 -11.23
CA LEU A 25 9.21 -3.73 -11.72
C LEU A 25 8.85 -4.01 -13.18
N THR A 26 9.84 -4.35 -14.02
CA THR A 26 9.60 -4.78 -15.40
C THR A 26 8.89 -6.15 -15.44
N GLU A 27 9.28 -7.09 -14.61
CA GLU A 27 8.69 -8.43 -14.51
C GLU A 27 7.25 -8.44 -13.92
N LEU A 28 6.82 -7.35 -13.30
CA LEU A 28 5.42 -7.19 -12.86
C LEU A 28 4.46 -6.89 -14.00
N CYS A 29 4.97 -6.44 -15.15
CA CYS A 29 4.16 -6.13 -16.31
C CYS A 29 3.73 -7.41 -17.02
N PRO A 30 2.43 -7.63 -17.27
CA PRO A 30 1.98 -8.65 -18.18
C PRO A 30 2.47 -8.37 -19.63
N ASP A 31 2.83 -9.41 -20.36
CA ASP A 31 3.41 -9.32 -21.71
C ASP A 31 2.50 -8.59 -22.72
N ASN A 32 1.20 -8.58 -22.47
CA ASN A 32 0.20 -7.93 -23.33
C ASN A 32 -0.04 -6.44 -22.99
N LEU A 33 0.70 -5.87 -22.05
CA LEU A 33 0.58 -4.47 -21.66
C LEU A 33 1.87 -3.71 -21.98
N SER A 34 1.71 -2.43 -22.33
CA SER A 34 2.81 -1.48 -22.49
C SER A 34 2.73 -0.43 -21.39
N PRO A 35 3.28 -0.71 -20.20
CA PRO A 35 3.21 0.22 -19.08
C PRO A 35 4.08 1.44 -19.30
N ALA A 36 3.75 2.52 -18.60
CA ALA A 36 4.66 3.64 -18.45
C ALA A 36 5.98 3.21 -17.78
N SER A 37 7.06 3.90 -18.11
CA SER A 37 8.36 3.63 -17.47
C SER A 37 8.27 3.74 -15.95
N PRO A 38 8.84 2.78 -15.20
CA PRO A 38 8.81 2.83 -13.75
C PRO A 38 9.58 4.03 -13.20
N VAL A 39 9.05 4.65 -12.15
CA VAL A 39 9.77 5.67 -11.38
C VAL A 39 10.62 4.97 -10.32
N LEU A 40 11.89 5.37 -10.25
CA LEU A 40 12.85 4.86 -9.27
C LEU A 40 13.46 6.01 -8.49
N SER A 41 13.51 5.91 -7.18
CA SER A 41 14.26 6.81 -6.31
C SER A 41 15.00 6.03 -5.23
N SER A 42 16.05 6.65 -4.70
CA SER A 42 16.83 6.05 -3.62
C SER A 42 17.53 7.13 -2.80
N ASP A 43 17.80 6.82 -1.54
CA ASP A 43 18.65 7.65 -0.70
C ASP A 43 20.06 7.03 -0.50
N ARG A 44 20.96 7.83 0.09
CA ARG A 44 22.34 7.37 0.37
C ARG A 44 22.43 6.38 1.54
N ARG A 45 21.31 6.11 2.23
CA ARG A 45 21.25 5.26 3.43
C ARG A 45 20.61 3.91 3.18
N GLY A 46 20.52 3.49 1.91
CA GLY A 46 20.04 2.17 1.53
C GLY A 46 18.53 2.04 1.42
N LEU A 47 17.81 3.13 1.22
CA LEU A 47 16.39 3.10 0.88
C LEU A 47 16.21 3.20 -0.63
N PHE A 48 15.37 2.33 -1.18
CA PHE A 48 15.05 2.22 -2.59
C PHE A 48 13.53 2.17 -2.75
N LEU A 49 13.01 3.02 -3.60
CA LEU A 49 11.59 3.08 -3.96
C LEU A 49 11.43 2.85 -5.45
N GLY A 50 10.45 2.03 -5.82
CA GLY A 50 10.03 1.83 -7.19
C GLY A 50 8.53 1.91 -7.32
N VAL A 51 8.05 2.64 -8.33
CA VAL A 51 6.63 2.69 -8.71
C VAL A 51 6.51 2.11 -10.10
N PHE A 52 5.80 0.99 -10.19
CA PHE A 52 5.46 0.33 -11.44
C PHE A 52 4.28 1.03 -12.10
N ASN A 53 4.35 1.21 -13.41
CA ASN A 53 3.30 1.79 -14.23
C ASN A 53 2.65 3.02 -13.57
N PRO A 54 3.43 4.08 -13.27
CA PRO A 54 2.89 5.28 -12.67
C PRO A 54 1.86 5.92 -13.60
N ALA A 55 0.67 6.15 -13.08
CA ALA A 55 -0.44 6.81 -13.75
C ALA A 55 -0.96 7.93 -12.84
N ASP A 56 -2.04 8.59 -13.22
CA ASP A 56 -2.62 9.72 -12.46
C ASP A 56 -3.05 9.35 -11.03
N SER A 57 -3.22 8.05 -10.76
CA SER A 57 -3.52 7.54 -9.43
C SER A 57 -2.28 7.28 -8.56
N ALA A 58 -1.09 7.68 -8.99
CA ALA A 58 0.14 7.52 -8.23
C ALA A 58 0.94 8.81 -8.22
N ALA A 59 1.52 9.17 -7.07
CA ALA A 59 2.46 10.27 -6.98
C ALA A 59 3.68 9.88 -6.16
N THR A 60 4.80 10.54 -6.47
CA THR A 60 6.09 10.33 -5.82
C THR A 60 6.67 11.66 -5.37
N ARG A 61 7.34 11.64 -4.22
CA ARG A 61 8.15 12.76 -3.72
C ARG A 61 9.34 12.17 -2.97
N ASP A 62 10.55 12.43 -3.43
CA ASP A 62 11.79 11.82 -2.92
C ASP A 62 11.67 10.28 -2.88
N CYS A 63 11.83 9.67 -1.72
CA CYS A 63 11.62 8.23 -1.50
C CYS A 63 10.27 7.94 -0.82
N SER A 64 9.25 8.75 -1.06
CA SER A 64 7.87 8.54 -0.64
C SER A 64 6.97 8.40 -1.86
N ALA A 65 5.95 7.57 -1.77
CA ALA A 65 4.96 7.38 -2.82
C ALA A 65 3.59 7.04 -2.26
N TYR A 66 2.55 7.35 -3.02
CA TYR A 66 1.24 6.76 -2.80
C TYR A 66 0.66 6.24 -4.11
N VAL A 67 -0.26 5.33 -3.99
CA VAL A 67 -1.16 4.91 -5.07
C VAL A 67 -2.58 4.97 -4.55
N GLY A 68 -3.47 5.49 -5.39
CA GLY A 68 -4.86 5.69 -5.07
C GLY A 68 -5.31 7.13 -5.24
N TRP A 69 -6.32 7.51 -4.51
CA TRP A 69 -6.91 8.84 -4.54
C TRP A 69 -6.88 9.47 -3.14
N LEU A 70 -6.57 10.76 -3.08
CA LEU A 70 -6.55 11.57 -1.85
C LEU A 70 -7.52 12.75 -2.03
N ALA A 71 -8.45 12.95 -1.08
CA ALA A 71 -9.44 14.02 -1.14
C ALA A 71 -8.83 15.43 -1.12
N ASN A 72 -7.68 15.61 -0.47
CA ASN A 72 -6.98 16.88 -0.35
C ASN A 72 -5.47 16.65 -0.52
N ALA A 73 -5.04 16.41 -1.75
CA ALA A 73 -3.65 16.08 -2.09
C ALA A 73 -2.62 17.19 -1.81
N GLN A 74 -3.07 18.40 -1.45
CA GLN A 74 -2.19 19.58 -1.29
C GLN A 74 -1.33 19.56 -0.01
N HIS A 75 -1.59 18.67 0.95
CA HIS A 75 -0.90 18.68 2.24
C HIS A 75 0.03 17.46 2.36
N ALA A 76 1.07 17.67 3.07
CA ALA A 76 2.15 16.81 3.62
C ALA A 76 1.95 15.26 3.57
N TRP A 77 1.27 14.72 2.53
CA TRP A 77 1.04 13.28 2.41
C TRP A 77 2.33 12.47 2.47
N SER A 78 3.45 13.05 2.03
CA SER A 78 4.78 12.42 2.02
C SER A 78 5.55 12.59 3.33
N ALA A 79 5.10 13.45 4.25
CA ALA A 79 5.83 13.71 5.48
C ALA A 79 5.55 12.64 6.54
N VAL A 80 6.61 11.98 7.01
CA VAL A 80 6.54 10.99 8.10
C VAL A 80 5.95 11.63 9.36
N GLY A 81 4.96 10.98 9.96
CA GLY A 81 4.27 11.45 11.16
C GLY A 81 3.15 12.46 10.93
N SER A 82 2.91 12.91 9.69
CA SER A 82 1.74 13.74 9.41
C SER A 82 0.44 12.92 9.48
N ALA A 83 -0.69 13.61 9.70
CA ALA A 83 -2.00 12.96 9.73
C ALA A 83 -2.26 12.12 8.47
N ALA A 84 -3.00 11.03 8.63
CA ALA A 84 -3.48 10.25 7.51
C ALA A 84 -4.49 11.08 6.70
N PRO A 85 -4.35 11.19 5.37
CA PRO A 85 -5.31 11.92 4.56
C PRO A 85 -6.63 11.15 4.45
N VAL A 86 -7.68 11.84 4.03
CA VAL A 86 -8.92 11.19 3.60
C VAL A 86 -8.75 10.69 2.17
N GLY A 87 -9.19 9.45 1.89
CA GLY A 87 -9.08 8.88 0.54
C GLY A 87 -9.07 7.37 0.53
N SER A 88 -8.79 6.83 -0.65
CA SER A 88 -8.57 5.40 -0.92
C SER A 88 -7.15 5.21 -1.42
N TYR A 89 -6.25 4.66 -0.61
CA TYR A 89 -4.83 4.71 -0.89
C TYR A 89 -4.00 3.60 -0.23
N ALA A 90 -2.79 3.42 -0.75
CA ALA A 90 -1.65 2.88 -0.01
C ALA A 90 -0.54 3.93 -0.03
N ILE A 91 -0.11 4.42 1.14
CA ILE A 91 0.93 5.43 1.28
C ILE A 91 2.20 4.83 1.88
N PHE A 92 3.33 5.18 1.26
CA PHE A 92 4.68 4.85 1.69
C PHE A 92 5.43 6.17 1.91
N ARG A 93 5.69 6.53 3.14
CA ARG A 93 6.44 7.73 3.53
C ARG A 93 7.81 7.36 4.01
N SER A 94 8.78 8.21 3.73
CA SER A 94 10.11 7.97 4.25
C SER A 94 10.87 9.26 4.54
N ASN A 95 11.78 9.15 5.49
CA ASN A 95 12.82 10.13 5.77
C ASN A 95 14.13 9.43 6.14
N ALA A 96 15.11 10.19 6.60
CA ALA A 96 16.41 9.65 6.98
C ALA A 96 16.36 8.60 8.10
N ALA A 97 15.35 8.66 8.99
CA ALA A 97 15.24 7.83 10.18
C ALA A 97 14.16 6.73 10.05
N PHE A 98 13.08 7.00 9.35
CA PHE A 98 11.89 6.15 9.36
C PHE A 98 11.34 5.86 7.96
N VAL A 99 10.74 4.69 7.83
CA VAL A 99 9.72 4.38 6.82
C VAL A 99 8.38 4.28 7.54
N GLU A 100 7.34 4.89 7.00
CA GLU A 100 5.98 4.84 7.50
C GLU A 100 5.03 4.41 6.40
N LEU A 101 4.17 3.45 6.70
CA LEU A 101 3.19 2.87 5.79
C LEU A 101 1.80 3.12 6.34
N LEU A 102 0.88 3.56 5.48
CA LEU A 102 -0.50 3.83 5.86
C LEU A 102 -1.45 3.14 4.88
N ALA A 103 -2.31 2.29 5.43
CA ALA A 103 -3.48 1.77 4.73
C ALA A 103 -4.68 2.67 5.00
N ASP A 104 -5.54 2.86 3.98
CA ASP A 104 -6.82 3.54 4.18
C ASP A 104 -7.80 2.71 5.03
N TYR A 105 -8.96 3.29 5.36
CA TYR A 105 -9.96 2.66 6.23
C TYR A 105 -10.49 1.31 5.73
N ALA A 106 -10.44 1.05 4.43
CA ALA A 106 -10.88 -0.20 3.83
C ALA A 106 -9.72 -1.13 3.45
N ALA A 107 -8.46 -0.68 3.59
CA ALA A 107 -7.28 -1.31 3.00
C ALA A 107 -7.49 -1.63 1.52
N SER A 108 -8.12 -0.70 0.79
CA SER A 108 -8.52 -0.85 -0.61
C SER A 108 -7.35 -1.22 -1.54
N ARG A 109 -6.14 -0.90 -1.09
CA ARG A 109 -4.87 -1.36 -1.68
C ARG A 109 -4.02 -1.97 -0.59
N THR A 110 -3.85 -3.27 -0.65
CA THR A 110 -3.09 -4.01 0.36
C THR A 110 -1.62 -3.59 0.36
N ILE A 111 -1.09 -3.30 1.55
CA ILE A 111 0.35 -3.12 1.78
C ILE A 111 0.88 -4.39 2.42
N TRP A 112 1.79 -5.04 1.73
CA TRP A 112 2.52 -6.21 2.22
C TRP A 112 3.84 -5.79 2.82
N ILE A 113 4.19 -6.38 3.96
CA ILE A 113 5.41 -6.08 4.72
C ILE A 113 6.14 -7.38 4.99
N GLY A 114 7.46 -7.35 4.85
CA GLY A 114 8.35 -8.43 5.24
C GLY A 114 9.71 -7.89 5.64
N GLN A 115 10.39 -8.57 6.55
CA GLN A 115 11.75 -8.21 6.94
C GLN A 115 12.54 -9.43 7.38
N ASP A 116 13.86 -9.32 7.28
CA ASP A 116 14.85 -10.12 7.96
C ASP A 116 15.92 -9.21 8.60
N ASP A 117 17.06 -9.76 8.96
CA ASP A 117 18.13 -9.00 9.63
C ASP A 117 18.81 -7.98 8.71
N GLU A 118 18.71 -8.12 7.39
CA GLU A 118 19.42 -7.31 6.40
C GLU A 118 18.51 -6.50 5.48
N VAL A 119 17.26 -6.94 5.30
CA VAL A 119 16.32 -6.36 4.35
C VAL A 119 14.96 -6.11 4.99
N PHE A 120 14.47 -4.88 4.89
CA PHE A 120 13.06 -4.55 5.08
C PHE A 120 12.42 -4.29 3.73
N VAL A 121 11.26 -4.87 3.46
CA VAL A 121 10.51 -4.66 2.22
C VAL A 121 9.04 -4.39 2.50
N ALA A 122 8.51 -3.38 1.82
CA ALA A 122 7.07 -3.08 1.81
C ALA A 122 6.59 -2.90 0.38
N SER A 123 5.42 -3.42 0.03
CA SER A 123 4.94 -3.37 -1.36
C SER A 123 3.44 -3.52 -1.45
N THR A 124 2.84 -2.99 -2.52
CA THR A 124 1.46 -3.31 -2.92
C THR A 124 1.34 -4.67 -3.64
N SER A 125 2.46 -5.35 -3.86
CA SER A 125 2.51 -6.72 -4.41
C SER A 125 3.20 -7.66 -3.44
N GLN A 126 2.51 -8.71 -2.96
CA GLN A 126 3.14 -9.70 -2.08
C GLN A 126 4.33 -10.44 -2.71
N ARG A 127 4.41 -10.50 -4.06
CA ARG A 127 5.54 -11.10 -4.79
C ARG A 127 6.87 -10.43 -4.46
N ALA A 128 6.86 -9.16 -4.05
CA ALA A 128 8.05 -8.43 -3.65
C ALA A 128 8.72 -9.05 -2.41
N ILE A 129 7.93 -9.59 -1.48
CA ILE A 129 8.48 -10.10 -0.22
C ILE A 129 9.49 -11.25 -0.45
N PRO A 130 9.10 -12.41 -1.02
CA PRO A 130 10.07 -13.47 -1.28
C PRO A 130 11.15 -13.04 -2.28
N HIS A 131 10.82 -12.18 -3.24
CA HIS A 131 11.79 -11.69 -4.21
C HIS A 131 12.94 -10.96 -3.51
N PHE A 132 12.67 -9.96 -2.67
CA PHE A 132 13.72 -9.16 -2.03
C PHE A 132 14.34 -9.81 -0.80
N LEU A 133 13.64 -10.71 -0.10
CA LEU A 133 14.20 -11.54 0.96
C LEU A 133 14.99 -12.75 0.43
N GLY A 134 15.11 -12.93 -0.89
CA GLY A 134 15.99 -13.90 -1.54
C GLY A 134 15.52 -15.36 -1.56
N SER A 135 14.38 -15.68 -0.95
CA SER A 135 13.81 -17.03 -0.91
C SER A 135 12.30 -16.96 -0.74
N HIS A 136 11.59 -18.03 -1.08
CA HIS A 136 10.19 -18.21 -0.75
C HIS A 136 10.05 -19.19 0.41
N GLN A 137 9.31 -18.81 1.45
CA GLN A 137 8.98 -19.65 2.57
C GLN A 137 7.46 -19.88 2.60
N PRO A 138 6.97 -21.04 2.15
CA PRO A 138 5.54 -21.33 2.07
C PRO A 138 4.84 -21.10 3.42
N ASN A 139 3.61 -20.60 3.37
CA ASN A 139 2.76 -20.38 4.53
C ASN A 139 1.66 -21.43 4.59
N PRO A 140 1.79 -22.50 5.41
CA PRO A 140 0.78 -23.54 5.53
C PRO A 140 -0.57 -23.02 6.01
N LEU A 141 -0.58 -21.98 6.86
CA LEU A 141 -1.82 -21.38 7.34
C LEU A 141 -2.59 -20.70 6.20
N ALA A 142 -1.92 -19.92 5.36
CA ALA A 142 -2.54 -19.31 4.19
C ALA A 142 -3.03 -20.37 3.19
N GLN A 143 -2.32 -21.47 3.02
CA GLN A 143 -2.75 -22.60 2.19
C GLN A 143 -4.03 -23.25 2.75
N ALA A 144 -4.10 -23.48 4.08
CA ALA A 144 -5.29 -24.03 4.72
C ALA A 144 -6.51 -23.10 4.58
N TRP A 145 -6.31 -21.78 4.77
CA TRP A 145 -7.36 -20.78 4.54
C TRP A 145 -7.85 -20.78 3.09
N MET A 146 -6.92 -20.80 2.13
CA MET A 146 -7.26 -20.84 0.71
C MET A 146 -8.07 -22.05 0.33
N LEU A 147 -7.71 -23.24 0.84
CA LEU A 147 -8.43 -24.48 0.58
C LEU A 147 -9.82 -24.51 1.26
N SER A 148 -9.97 -23.85 2.40
CA SER A 148 -11.22 -23.85 3.18
C SER A 148 -12.24 -22.82 2.71
N CYS A 149 -11.81 -21.62 2.34
CA CYS A 149 -12.72 -20.50 2.07
C CYS A 149 -12.28 -19.58 0.91
N GLY A 150 -11.29 -19.99 0.13
CA GLY A 150 -10.85 -19.24 -1.06
C GLY A 150 -10.11 -17.93 -0.77
N THR A 151 -9.69 -17.68 0.48
CA THR A 151 -8.93 -16.49 0.88
C THR A 151 -7.62 -16.88 1.57
N LEU A 152 -6.67 -15.95 1.68
CA LEU A 152 -5.41 -16.23 2.40
C LEU A 152 -5.55 -16.17 3.93
N GLY A 153 -6.71 -15.72 4.41
CA GLY A 153 -6.93 -15.45 5.83
C GLY A 153 -6.44 -14.04 6.24
N PRO A 154 -6.80 -13.61 7.46
CA PRO A 154 -6.49 -12.26 7.95
C PRO A 154 -4.99 -12.00 7.98
N SER A 155 -4.56 -10.94 7.31
CA SER A 155 -3.17 -10.48 7.25
C SER A 155 -2.14 -11.50 6.76
N GLN A 156 -2.56 -12.67 6.21
CA GLN A 156 -1.67 -13.73 5.75
C GLN A 156 -1.24 -13.52 4.29
N GLY A 157 0.03 -13.81 3.99
CA GLY A 157 0.55 -13.88 2.62
C GLY A 157 0.94 -15.31 2.25
N TRP A 158 1.22 -15.57 0.97
CA TRP A 158 1.74 -16.86 0.49
C TRP A 158 3.12 -17.21 1.09
N ASP A 159 3.94 -16.19 1.33
CA ASP A 159 5.18 -16.35 2.10
C ASP A 159 4.89 -16.09 3.58
N ARG A 160 5.35 -16.97 4.47
CA ARG A 160 5.07 -16.85 5.92
C ARG A 160 5.63 -15.58 6.57
N ARG A 161 6.59 -14.90 5.92
CA ARG A 161 7.17 -13.62 6.35
C ARG A 161 6.39 -12.42 5.82
N ALA A 162 5.46 -12.64 4.87
CA ALA A 162 4.61 -11.61 4.31
C ALA A 162 3.40 -11.38 5.21
N ARG A 163 3.24 -10.15 5.66
CA ARG A 163 2.06 -9.70 6.42
C ARG A 163 1.38 -8.56 5.67
N ALA A 164 0.07 -8.63 5.50
CA ALA A 164 -0.73 -7.52 5.04
C ALA A 164 -1.03 -6.56 6.20
N LEU A 165 -0.94 -5.26 5.93
CA LEU A 165 -1.37 -4.23 6.87
C LEU A 165 -2.90 -4.17 6.90
N ALA A 166 -3.49 -4.21 8.08
CA ALA A 166 -4.94 -4.20 8.26
C ALA A 166 -5.58 -2.85 7.87
N PRO A 167 -6.92 -2.80 7.68
CA PRO A 167 -7.66 -1.56 7.48
C PRO A 167 -7.34 -0.50 8.53
N ALA A 168 -7.17 0.75 8.11
CA ALA A 168 -6.71 1.88 8.93
C ALA A 168 -5.38 1.65 9.67
N GLY A 169 -4.66 0.59 9.30
CA GLY A 169 -3.38 0.22 9.89
C GLY A 169 -2.26 1.19 9.52
N THR A 170 -1.35 1.36 10.45
CA THR A 170 -0.10 2.08 10.23
C THR A 170 1.08 1.22 10.66
N ALA A 171 2.14 1.24 9.87
CA ALA A 171 3.39 0.59 10.23
C ALA A 171 4.52 1.60 10.17
N ARG A 172 5.40 1.58 11.17
CA ARG A 172 6.57 2.44 11.25
C ARG A 172 7.82 1.61 11.47
N PHE A 173 8.75 1.72 10.53
CA PHE A 173 10.03 1.06 10.59
C PHE A 173 11.14 2.05 10.94
N ASP A 174 11.80 1.83 12.07
CA ASP A 174 12.98 2.58 12.50
C ASP A 174 14.23 1.99 11.81
N ARG A 175 14.81 2.75 10.90
CA ARG A 175 15.94 2.30 10.07
C ARG A 175 17.23 2.14 10.87
N ALA A 176 17.42 2.93 11.93
CA ALA A 176 18.61 2.86 12.78
C ALA A 176 18.54 1.69 13.75
N ARG A 177 17.36 1.47 14.36
CA ARG A 177 17.15 0.36 15.31
C ARG A 177 16.81 -0.96 14.62
N TRP A 178 16.47 -0.91 13.34
CA TRP A 178 16.01 -2.04 12.52
C TRP A 178 14.75 -2.68 13.11
N GLN A 179 13.82 -1.85 13.55
CA GLN A 179 12.64 -2.26 14.29
C GLN A 179 11.35 -1.80 13.62
N LEU A 180 10.42 -2.73 13.41
CA LEU A 180 9.09 -2.48 12.90
C LEU A 180 8.10 -2.40 14.05
N SER A 181 7.28 -1.34 14.07
CA SER A 181 6.11 -1.21 14.94
C SER A 181 4.86 -1.11 14.06
N ILE A 182 3.83 -1.87 14.39
CA ILE A 182 2.56 -1.86 13.66
C ILE A 182 1.45 -1.47 14.63
N ARG A 183 0.59 -0.55 14.20
CA ARG A 183 -0.62 -0.15 14.90
C ARG A 183 -1.81 -0.46 14.01
N GLU A 184 -2.70 -1.32 14.48
CA GLU A 184 -3.94 -1.71 13.82
C GLU A 184 -5.09 -1.39 14.76
N PRO A 185 -5.82 -0.29 14.54
CA PRO A 185 -6.85 0.17 15.49
C PRO A 185 -8.05 -0.78 15.58
N GLY A 186 -8.20 -1.67 14.61
CA GLY A 186 -9.38 -2.50 14.46
C GLY A 186 -10.58 -1.70 13.93
N VAL A 187 -11.59 -2.39 13.47
CA VAL A 187 -12.90 -1.81 13.13
C VAL A 187 -13.86 -2.15 14.26
N ASP A 188 -14.29 -1.14 15.00
CA ASP A 188 -15.25 -1.29 16.09
C ASP A 188 -16.65 -0.96 15.56
N PHE A 189 -17.43 -2.01 15.30
CA PHE A 189 -18.83 -1.88 14.90
C PHE A 189 -19.69 -1.69 16.14
N LYS A 190 -20.06 -0.44 16.42
CA LYS A 190 -21.01 -0.11 17.48
C LYS A 190 -22.42 0.01 16.92
N ILE A 191 -23.37 -0.59 17.60
CA ILE A 191 -24.78 -0.35 17.30
C ILE A 191 -25.08 1.09 17.66
N ASP A 192 -25.51 1.87 16.67
CA ASP A 192 -26.04 3.22 16.89
C ASP A 192 -27.58 3.10 16.98
N PRO A 193 -28.20 3.42 18.13
CA PRO A 193 -29.64 3.30 18.32
C PRO A 193 -30.45 4.43 17.67
N ALA A 194 -29.83 5.24 16.81
CA ALA A 194 -30.54 6.29 16.11
C ALA A 194 -31.64 5.72 15.20
N PRO A 195 -32.76 6.46 14.97
CA PRO A 195 -33.81 6.07 14.03
C PRO A 195 -33.28 5.92 12.58
N ASP A 196 -33.93 5.06 11.79
CA ASP A 196 -33.51 4.74 10.40
C ASP A 196 -33.43 6.00 9.52
N ASP A 197 -34.36 6.94 9.68
CA ASP A 197 -34.34 8.19 8.93
C ASP A 197 -33.11 9.09 9.25
N VAL A 198 -32.59 9.00 10.47
CA VAL A 198 -31.34 9.65 10.87
C VAL A 198 -30.14 8.99 10.19
N HIS A 199 -30.13 7.64 10.13
CA HIS A 199 -29.10 6.89 9.43
C HIS A 199 -29.12 7.20 7.94
N ALA A 200 -30.30 7.21 7.30
CA ALA A 200 -30.47 7.55 5.90
C ALA A 200 -29.91 8.96 5.59
N ARG A 201 -30.31 9.97 6.35
CA ARG A 201 -29.79 11.34 6.16
C ARG A 201 -28.27 11.45 6.33
N ARG A 202 -27.69 10.70 7.30
CA ARG A 202 -26.23 10.66 7.50
C ARG A 202 -25.52 10.00 6.33
N LEU A 203 -26.10 8.93 5.79
CA LEU A 203 -25.57 8.22 4.62
C LEU A 203 -25.62 9.12 3.38
N ASP A 204 -26.76 9.79 3.12
CA ASP A 204 -26.91 10.71 2.01
C ASP A 204 -25.89 11.86 2.10
N ALA A 205 -25.77 12.50 3.26
CA ALA A 205 -24.79 13.56 3.47
C ALA A 205 -23.33 13.07 3.28
N ALA A 206 -23.03 11.84 3.70
CA ALA A 206 -21.71 11.26 3.50
C ALA A 206 -21.43 10.99 2.01
N LEU A 207 -22.40 10.44 1.27
CA LEU A 207 -22.32 10.21 -0.17
C LEU A 207 -22.14 11.51 -0.94
N GLU A 208 -22.97 12.52 -0.66
CA GLU A 208 -22.86 13.87 -1.26
C GLU A 208 -21.47 14.48 -0.99
N SER A 209 -20.98 14.36 0.24
CA SER A 209 -19.66 14.86 0.61
C SER A 209 -18.54 14.14 -0.16
N VAL A 210 -18.60 12.80 -0.28
CA VAL A 210 -17.60 12.03 -1.01
C VAL A 210 -17.64 12.37 -2.49
N ILE A 211 -18.81 12.34 -3.11
CA ILE A 211 -18.99 12.63 -4.55
C ILE A 211 -18.60 14.08 -4.85
N GLY A 212 -19.02 15.04 -4.04
CA GLY A 212 -18.68 16.46 -4.22
C GLY A 212 -17.20 16.78 -4.07
N ASN A 213 -16.47 15.96 -3.30
CA ASN A 213 -15.01 16.08 -3.14
C ASN A 213 -14.22 15.32 -4.22
N LEU A 214 -14.88 14.48 -5.03
CA LEU A 214 -14.27 13.83 -6.19
C LEU A 214 -14.06 14.88 -7.28
N GLN A 215 -12.90 15.53 -7.33
CA GLN A 215 -12.51 16.43 -8.41
C GLN A 215 -12.11 15.61 -9.65
N LEU A 216 -13.04 14.81 -10.16
CA LEU A 216 -12.85 13.96 -11.33
C LEU A 216 -13.56 14.58 -12.53
N ASP A 217 -12.90 14.58 -13.68
CA ASP A 217 -13.57 14.82 -14.96
C ASP A 217 -14.42 13.60 -15.33
N LEU A 218 -15.68 13.61 -14.95
CA LEU A 218 -16.61 12.51 -15.18
C LEU A 218 -16.97 12.33 -16.66
N SER A 219 -16.59 13.26 -17.56
CA SER A 219 -16.86 13.14 -19.00
C SER A 219 -16.19 11.92 -19.65
N GLN A 220 -15.13 11.41 -19.04
CA GLN A 220 -14.38 10.23 -19.48
C GLN A 220 -14.80 8.93 -18.76
N TRP A 221 -15.81 9.00 -17.91
CA TRP A 221 -16.26 7.85 -17.13
C TRP A 221 -17.49 7.18 -17.73
N VAL A 222 -17.53 5.86 -17.63
CA VAL A 222 -18.70 5.06 -17.98
C VAL A 222 -19.19 4.36 -16.71
N LEU A 223 -20.44 4.59 -16.37
CA LEU A 223 -21.11 3.84 -15.30
C LEU A 223 -21.85 2.66 -15.93
N PRO A 224 -21.37 1.41 -15.75
CA PRO A 224 -22.10 0.25 -16.23
C PRO A 224 -23.29 0.02 -15.31
N LEU A 225 -24.51 0.15 -15.86
CA LEU A 225 -25.76 -0.18 -15.16
C LEU A 225 -26.25 -1.54 -15.64
N SER A 226 -26.17 -2.55 -14.80
CA SER A 226 -26.59 -3.91 -15.13
C SER A 226 -28.10 -4.15 -14.91
N GLY A 227 -28.80 -3.22 -14.26
CA GLY A 227 -30.17 -3.40 -13.79
C GLY A 227 -30.26 -4.32 -12.57
N GLY A 228 -29.15 -4.75 -12.00
CA GLY A 228 -29.09 -5.45 -10.73
C GLY A 228 -29.27 -4.52 -9.53
N PHE A 229 -29.43 -5.10 -8.35
CA PHE A 229 -29.64 -4.35 -7.11
C PHE A 229 -28.45 -3.46 -6.73
N ASP A 230 -27.20 -3.87 -7.12
CA ASP A 230 -25.94 -3.18 -6.79
C ASP A 230 -25.51 -2.18 -7.86
N SER A 231 -26.25 -2.04 -8.96
CA SER A 231 -26.02 -1.08 -10.03
C SER A 231 -27.08 -0.01 -10.03
#